data_b14e4780de72cffac8612b87e8399ede
#
_entry.id   b14e4780de72cffac8612b87e8399ede
#
_cell.length_a   1.000
_cell.length_b   1.000
_cell.length_c   1.000
_cell.angle_alpha   90.00
_cell.angle_beta   90.00
_cell.angle_gamma   90.00
#
_symmetry.space_group_name_H-M   'P 1'
#
loop_
_entity.id
_entity.type
_entity.pdbx_description
1 polymer ?
#
loop_
_entity_poly.entity_id
_entity_poly.type
_entity_poly.pdbx_seq_one_letter_code
_entity_poly.pdbx_strand_id
1 'polypeptide(L)'
;IGFVFQTFNLLPRSTALDNVALPLVYAGLNKTKRNERAVEVLKSVDLGDRIMHKPNELSGGQRQRVAVARALVNHPSIILADEPTGNLDSKISIEIMGLFEQIHKKGNTIIIVTHEEDIALYAHRIIRLIDGKIASDEMNPHIKTYEESIKSVVDE
;
A
#
# COMPACT_ATOMS: atom_id res chain seq x y z
N ILE A 1 8.96 -2.19 -10.36
CA ILE A 1 8.89 -2.17 -8.89
C ILE A 1 8.11 -0.93 -8.46
N GLY A 2 7.15 -1.10 -7.56
CA GLY A 2 6.44 -0.02 -6.89
C GLY A 2 6.96 0.16 -5.46
N PHE A 3 6.94 1.41 -4.93
CA PHE A 3 7.39 1.72 -3.58
C PHE A 3 6.27 2.38 -2.78
N VAL A 4 6.08 1.93 -1.53
CA VAL A 4 5.17 2.50 -0.55
C VAL A 4 5.98 2.82 0.71
N PHE A 5 5.85 4.04 1.22
CA PHE A 5 6.64 4.55 2.36
C PHE A 5 5.74 4.87 3.56
N GLN A 6 6.28 4.80 4.75
CA GLN A 6 5.61 5.15 6.00
C GLN A 6 5.04 6.57 5.99
N THR A 7 5.79 7.54 5.45
CA THR A 7 5.42 8.97 5.42
C THR A 7 4.64 9.36 4.17
N PHE A 8 4.13 8.36 3.40
CA PHE A 8 3.36 8.51 2.15
C PHE A 8 4.15 9.16 1.00
N ASN A 9 5.03 10.12 1.27
CA ASN A 9 5.83 10.87 0.28
C ASN A 9 5.00 11.42 -0.89
N LEU A 10 3.83 11.98 -0.57
CA LEU A 10 2.97 12.63 -1.56
C LEU A 10 3.39 14.08 -1.78
N LEU A 11 3.24 14.56 -3.01
CA LEU A 11 3.42 15.97 -3.35
C LEU A 11 2.28 16.79 -2.74
N PRO A 12 2.55 17.68 -1.78
CA PRO A 12 1.50 18.27 -0.93
C PRO A 12 0.59 19.26 -1.65
N ARG A 13 1.06 19.82 -2.77
CA ARG A 13 0.31 20.80 -3.58
C ARG A 13 -0.41 20.18 -4.77
N SER A 14 -0.19 18.89 -5.04
CA SER A 14 -0.77 18.13 -6.14
C SER A 14 -1.95 17.29 -5.67
N THR A 15 -2.92 17.07 -6.57
CA THR A 15 -4.07 16.21 -6.29
C THR A 15 -3.68 14.74 -6.15
N ALA A 16 -4.60 13.88 -5.66
CA ALA A 16 -4.42 12.44 -5.68
C ALA A 16 -4.16 11.93 -7.12
N LEU A 17 -4.89 12.46 -8.09
CA LEU A 17 -4.70 12.16 -9.52
C LEU A 17 -3.27 12.46 -9.97
N ASP A 18 -2.77 13.67 -9.70
CA ASP A 18 -1.44 14.09 -10.12
C ASP A 18 -0.34 13.26 -9.44
N ASN A 19 -0.50 12.96 -8.16
CA ASN A 19 0.43 12.09 -7.42
C ASN A 19 0.52 10.69 -8.03
N VAL A 20 -0.62 10.09 -8.37
CA VAL A 20 -0.67 8.74 -8.97
C VAL A 20 -0.21 8.75 -10.43
N ALA A 21 -0.50 9.82 -11.18
CA ALA A 21 -0.08 9.96 -12.57
C ALA A 21 1.43 10.23 -12.74
N LEU A 22 2.11 10.71 -11.69
CA LEU A 22 3.51 11.14 -11.77
C LEU A 22 4.47 10.07 -12.35
N PRO A 23 4.46 8.80 -11.91
CA PRO A 23 5.33 7.78 -12.50
C PRO A 23 5.09 7.57 -14.00
N LEU A 24 3.87 7.80 -14.48
CA LEU A 24 3.51 7.67 -15.90
C LEU A 24 4.06 8.84 -16.75
N VAL A 25 4.34 9.98 -16.15
CA VAL A 25 5.06 11.09 -16.82
C VAL A 25 6.46 10.62 -17.20
N TYR A 26 7.18 10.00 -16.29
CA TYR A 26 8.52 9.45 -16.53
C TYR A 26 8.50 8.25 -17.49
N ALA A 27 7.39 7.52 -17.56
CA ALA A 27 7.17 6.45 -18.53
C ALA A 27 6.81 6.98 -19.94
N GLY A 28 6.74 8.31 -20.13
CA GLY A 28 6.51 8.94 -21.45
C GLY A 28 5.04 8.89 -21.93
N LEU A 29 4.07 8.58 -21.06
CA LEU A 29 2.66 8.57 -21.45
C LEU A 29 2.14 10.01 -21.63
N ASN A 30 1.29 10.21 -22.65
CA ASN A 30 0.60 11.48 -22.85
C ASN A 30 -0.41 11.74 -21.72
N LYS A 31 -0.84 13.00 -21.55
CA LYS A 31 -1.69 13.43 -20.43
C LYS A 31 -3.00 12.65 -20.34
N THR A 32 -3.66 12.37 -21.46
CA THR A 32 -4.94 11.66 -21.48
C THR A 32 -4.79 10.24 -20.95
N LYS A 33 -3.87 9.46 -21.51
CA LYS A 33 -3.63 8.06 -21.12
C LYS A 33 -3.18 7.92 -19.66
N ARG A 34 -2.28 8.81 -19.18
CA ARG A 34 -1.85 8.74 -17.78
C ARG A 34 -2.95 9.10 -16.80
N ASN A 35 -3.82 10.07 -17.12
CA ASN A 35 -4.94 10.42 -16.27
C ASN A 35 -5.99 9.31 -16.24
N GLU A 36 -6.34 8.72 -17.38
CA GLU A 36 -7.24 7.57 -17.45
C GLU A 36 -6.73 6.41 -16.57
N ARG A 37 -5.46 6.08 -16.70
CA ARG A 37 -4.84 5.01 -15.89
C ARG A 37 -4.80 5.38 -14.40
N ALA A 38 -4.45 6.60 -14.05
CA ALA A 38 -4.43 7.05 -12.65
C ALA A 38 -5.83 7.01 -12.01
N VAL A 39 -6.87 7.42 -12.75
CA VAL A 39 -8.28 7.32 -12.31
C VAL A 39 -8.68 5.86 -12.07
N GLU A 40 -8.35 4.96 -12.99
CA GLU A 40 -8.62 3.52 -12.85
C GLU A 40 -8.01 2.96 -11.57
N VAL A 41 -6.73 3.25 -11.33
CA VAL A 41 -6.02 2.75 -10.14
C VAL A 41 -6.55 3.37 -8.86
N LEU A 42 -6.88 4.69 -8.84
CA LEU A 42 -7.50 5.33 -7.68
C LEU A 42 -8.85 4.70 -7.32
N LYS A 43 -9.67 4.37 -8.34
CA LYS A 43 -10.92 3.63 -8.10
C LYS A 43 -10.68 2.24 -7.52
N SER A 44 -9.63 1.55 -7.94
CA SER A 44 -9.29 0.20 -7.44
C SER A 44 -8.82 0.17 -5.98
N VAL A 45 -8.50 1.31 -5.40
CA VAL A 45 -8.13 1.49 -3.99
C VAL A 45 -9.18 2.29 -3.20
N ASP A 46 -10.42 2.34 -3.68
CA ASP A 46 -11.58 3.02 -3.05
C ASP A 46 -11.41 4.54 -2.88
N LEU A 47 -10.76 5.20 -3.83
CA LEU A 47 -10.57 6.66 -3.87
C LEU A 47 -11.19 7.33 -5.08
N GLY A 48 -12.19 6.69 -5.71
CA GLY A 48 -12.85 7.22 -6.91
C GLY A 48 -13.56 8.56 -6.69
N ASP A 49 -14.00 8.85 -5.48
CA ASP A 49 -14.64 10.11 -5.06
C ASP A 49 -13.64 11.15 -4.52
N ARG A 50 -12.34 10.82 -4.43
CA ARG A 50 -11.28 11.65 -3.86
C ARG A 50 -10.19 12.05 -4.85
N ILE A 51 -10.40 11.81 -6.13
CA ILE A 51 -9.42 11.97 -7.22
C ILE A 51 -8.78 13.36 -7.24
N MET A 52 -9.58 14.41 -7.01
CA MET A 52 -9.15 15.81 -7.07
C MET A 52 -8.73 16.39 -5.71
N HIS A 53 -8.78 15.60 -4.63
CA HIS A 53 -8.37 16.05 -3.30
C HIS A 53 -6.84 16.11 -3.20
N LYS A 54 -6.35 17.07 -2.43
CA LYS A 54 -4.92 17.21 -2.08
C LYS A 54 -4.63 16.43 -0.79
N PRO A 55 -3.35 16.09 -0.50
CA PRO A 55 -3.00 15.31 0.69
C PRO A 55 -3.49 15.89 2.02
N ASN A 56 -3.57 17.21 2.16
CA ASN A 56 -4.10 17.88 3.35
C ASN A 56 -5.63 17.75 3.52
N GLU A 57 -6.33 17.34 2.48
CA GLU A 57 -7.78 17.10 2.48
C GLU A 57 -8.15 15.62 2.66
N LEU A 58 -7.13 14.76 2.87
CA LEU A 58 -7.25 13.32 2.98
C LEU A 58 -6.86 12.84 4.38
N SER A 59 -7.56 11.80 4.88
CA SER A 59 -7.17 11.09 6.10
C SER A 59 -5.82 10.35 5.92
N GLY A 60 -5.22 9.88 7.02
CA GLY A 60 -4.00 9.07 6.97
C GLY A 60 -4.14 7.85 6.07
N GLY A 61 -5.20 7.07 6.25
CA GLY A 61 -5.50 5.90 5.44
C GLY A 61 -5.74 6.23 3.96
N GLN A 62 -6.44 7.32 3.66
CA GLN A 62 -6.64 7.79 2.29
C GLN A 62 -5.31 8.19 1.64
N ARG A 63 -4.43 8.90 2.37
CA ARG A 63 -3.08 9.22 1.87
C ARG A 63 -2.26 7.97 1.57
N GLN A 64 -2.34 6.96 2.44
CA GLN A 64 -1.66 5.68 2.21
C GLN A 64 -2.22 4.96 0.98
N ARG A 65 -3.54 4.95 0.80
CA ARG A 65 -4.17 4.40 -0.43
C ARG A 65 -3.71 5.13 -1.70
N VAL A 66 -3.51 6.46 -1.66
CA VAL A 66 -2.89 7.21 -2.78
C VAL A 66 -1.46 6.75 -3.04
N ALA A 67 -0.65 6.55 -1.99
CA ALA A 67 0.73 6.05 -2.12
C ALA A 67 0.76 4.63 -2.72
N VAL A 68 -0.15 3.74 -2.30
CA VAL A 68 -0.31 2.40 -2.87
C VAL A 68 -0.74 2.47 -4.34
N ALA A 69 -1.71 3.33 -4.68
CA ALA A 69 -2.16 3.55 -6.06
C ALA A 69 -1.00 4.03 -6.95
N ARG A 70 -0.19 4.98 -6.46
CA ARG A 70 1.00 5.44 -7.16
C ARG A 70 2.02 4.31 -7.41
N ALA A 71 2.20 3.42 -6.44
CA ALA A 71 3.07 2.26 -6.60
C ALA A 71 2.55 1.28 -7.67
N LEU A 72 1.23 1.14 -7.81
CA LEU A 72 0.57 0.20 -8.74
C LEU A 72 0.48 0.70 -10.18
N VAL A 73 0.54 2.01 -10.42
CA VAL A 73 0.13 2.64 -11.68
C VAL A 73 0.90 2.14 -12.91
N ASN A 74 2.16 1.75 -12.74
CA ASN A 74 3.04 1.20 -13.80
C ASN A 74 2.99 -0.34 -13.90
N HIS A 75 1.99 -1.01 -13.37
CA HIS A 75 1.88 -2.48 -13.36
C HIS A 75 3.14 -3.20 -12.85
N PRO A 76 3.62 -2.89 -11.65
CA PRO A 76 4.82 -3.50 -11.12
C PRO A 76 4.58 -4.99 -10.83
N SER A 77 5.61 -5.83 -11.01
CA SER A 77 5.58 -7.22 -10.54
C SER A 77 5.83 -7.33 -9.04
N ILE A 78 6.55 -6.34 -8.48
CA ILE A 78 6.95 -6.30 -7.06
C ILE A 78 6.58 -4.96 -6.46
N ILE A 79 6.02 -4.97 -5.26
CA ILE A 79 5.81 -3.79 -4.42
C ILE A 79 6.68 -3.94 -3.17
N LEU A 80 7.46 -2.91 -2.88
CA LEU A 80 8.22 -2.76 -1.64
C LEU A 80 7.49 -1.78 -0.74
N ALA A 81 7.08 -2.20 0.44
CA ALA A 81 6.39 -1.38 1.42
C ALA A 81 7.25 -1.29 2.69
N ASP A 82 7.69 -0.08 3.02
CA ASP A 82 8.50 0.22 4.19
C ASP A 82 7.62 0.85 5.26
N GLU A 83 7.39 0.12 6.37
CA GLU A 83 6.51 0.48 7.49
C GLU A 83 5.14 1.03 7.03
N PRO A 84 4.39 0.32 6.17
CA PRO A 84 3.22 0.87 5.48
C PRO A 84 2.06 1.24 6.41
N THR A 85 2.09 0.79 7.67
CA THR A 85 1.06 1.00 8.70
C THR A 85 1.53 1.88 9.85
N GLY A 86 2.83 2.20 9.92
CA GLY A 86 3.46 2.82 11.10
C GLY A 86 2.93 4.21 11.52
N ASN A 87 2.16 4.89 10.66
CA ASN A 87 1.52 6.20 10.96
C ASN A 87 -0.02 6.12 10.98
N LEU A 88 -0.57 4.90 11.11
CA LEU A 88 -2.01 4.65 11.04
C LEU A 88 -2.51 4.02 12.35
N ASP A 89 -3.77 4.25 12.68
CA ASP A 89 -4.41 3.52 13.77
C ASP A 89 -4.66 2.05 13.40
N SER A 90 -4.92 1.21 14.39
CA SER A 90 -5.04 -0.24 14.24
C SER A 90 -6.10 -0.65 13.21
N LYS A 91 -7.25 0.01 13.20
CA LYS A 91 -8.34 -0.31 12.25
C LYS A 91 -7.93 0.00 10.81
N ILE A 92 -7.35 1.17 10.59
CA ILE A 92 -6.88 1.57 9.26
C ILE A 92 -5.71 0.70 8.81
N SER A 93 -4.83 0.29 9.73
CA SER A 93 -3.73 -0.64 9.45
C SER A 93 -4.25 -1.96 8.89
N ILE A 94 -5.30 -2.53 9.50
CA ILE A 94 -5.96 -3.75 9.00
C ILE A 94 -6.53 -3.54 7.59
N GLU A 95 -7.17 -2.39 7.32
CA GLU A 95 -7.70 -2.07 5.99
C GLU A 95 -6.59 -1.98 4.93
N ILE A 96 -5.45 -1.38 5.26
CA ILE A 96 -4.29 -1.30 4.36
C ILE A 96 -3.69 -2.69 4.12
N MET A 97 -3.60 -3.54 5.15
CA MET A 97 -3.15 -4.93 4.98
C MET A 97 -4.12 -5.73 4.11
N GLY A 98 -5.44 -5.53 4.25
CA GLY A 98 -6.43 -6.12 3.36
C GLY A 98 -6.28 -5.67 1.90
N LEU A 99 -5.90 -4.41 1.67
CA LEU A 99 -5.59 -3.92 0.33
C LEU A 99 -4.35 -4.63 -0.25
N PHE A 100 -3.27 -4.81 0.52
CA PHE A 100 -2.10 -5.57 0.09
C PHE A 100 -2.43 -7.04 -0.19
N GLU A 101 -3.27 -7.68 0.62
CA GLU A 101 -3.76 -9.04 0.38
C GLU A 101 -4.48 -9.15 -0.98
N GLN A 102 -5.37 -8.20 -1.30
CA GLN A 102 -6.06 -8.16 -2.59
C GLN A 102 -5.09 -7.98 -3.76
N ILE A 103 -4.09 -7.10 -3.62
CA ILE A 103 -3.06 -6.87 -4.64
C ILE A 103 -2.23 -8.15 -4.85
N HIS A 104 -1.86 -8.84 -3.77
CA HIS A 104 -1.14 -10.11 -3.84
C HIS A 104 -1.96 -11.19 -4.56
N LYS A 105 -3.25 -11.33 -4.26
CA LYS A 105 -4.17 -12.25 -4.93
C LYS A 105 -4.30 -12.00 -6.44
N LYS A 106 -4.02 -10.78 -6.90
CA LYS A 106 -3.97 -10.43 -8.34
C LYS A 106 -2.64 -10.78 -9.01
N GLY A 107 -1.68 -11.37 -8.27
CA GLY A 107 -0.42 -11.88 -8.81
C GLY A 107 0.82 -11.00 -8.55
N ASN A 108 0.69 -9.91 -7.78
CA ASN A 108 1.84 -9.11 -7.39
C ASN A 108 2.63 -9.76 -6.24
N THR A 109 3.94 -9.65 -6.26
CA THR A 109 4.78 -9.94 -5.09
C THR A 109 4.81 -8.71 -4.19
N ILE A 110 4.50 -8.90 -2.90
CA ILE A 110 4.56 -7.83 -1.89
C ILE A 110 5.69 -8.14 -0.92
N ILE A 111 6.58 -7.20 -0.71
CA ILE A 111 7.63 -7.26 0.30
C ILE A 111 7.36 -6.13 1.29
N ILE A 112 7.12 -6.48 2.54
CA ILE A 112 6.87 -5.53 3.62
C ILE A 112 8.08 -5.56 4.55
N VAL A 113 8.62 -4.38 4.83
CA VAL A 113 9.60 -4.17 5.90
C VAL A 113 8.85 -3.57 7.07
N THR A 114 8.90 -4.23 8.22
CA THR A 114 8.23 -3.76 9.43
C THR A 114 8.92 -4.29 10.69
N HIS A 115 8.81 -3.55 11.78
CA HIS A 115 9.18 -4.00 13.12
C HIS A 115 7.96 -4.46 13.94
N GLU A 116 6.76 -4.37 13.36
CA GLU A 116 5.51 -4.79 13.99
C GLU A 116 5.25 -6.27 13.72
N GLU A 117 5.29 -7.11 14.77
CA GLU A 117 5.03 -8.55 14.66
C GLU A 117 3.63 -8.84 14.11
N ASP A 118 2.62 -8.08 14.52
CA ASP A 118 1.24 -8.23 14.07
C ASP A 118 1.08 -8.01 12.54
N ILE A 119 1.89 -7.13 11.97
CA ILE A 119 1.92 -6.88 10.53
C ILE A 119 2.68 -7.99 9.80
N ALA A 120 3.78 -8.48 10.39
CA ALA A 120 4.54 -9.59 9.81
C ALA A 120 3.69 -10.85 9.64
N LEU A 121 2.70 -11.09 10.52
CA LEU A 121 1.82 -12.27 10.45
C LEU A 121 0.92 -12.32 9.20
N TYR A 122 0.74 -11.22 8.47
CA TYR A 122 0.02 -11.25 7.18
C TYR A 122 0.85 -11.84 6.03
N ALA A 123 2.17 -11.96 6.20
CA ALA A 123 3.06 -12.48 5.18
C ALA A 123 3.06 -14.01 5.13
N HIS A 124 3.24 -14.57 3.93
CA HIS A 124 3.40 -16.03 3.71
C HIS A 124 4.78 -16.52 4.15
N ARG A 125 5.79 -15.66 4.09
CA ARG A 125 7.19 -15.94 4.49
C ARG A 125 7.71 -14.76 5.29
N ILE A 126 8.34 -15.08 6.41
CA ILE A 126 8.88 -14.08 7.34
C ILE A 126 10.40 -14.27 7.43
N ILE A 127 11.13 -13.21 7.12
CA ILE A 127 12.59 -13.17 7.24
C ILE A 127 12.92 -12.18 8.35
N ARG A 128 13.57 -12.66 9.41
CA ARG A 128 13.98 -11.82 10.55
C ARG A 128 15.44 -11.43 10.43
N LEU A 129 15.70 -10.16 10.62
CA LEU A 129 17.04 -9.59 10.59
C LEU A 129 17.43 -9.10 11.97
N ILE A 130 18.65 -9.46 12.42
CA ILE A 130 19.29 -8.95 13.63
C ILE A 130 20.70 -8.49 13.25
N ASP A 131 21.04 -7.24 13.56
CA ASP A 131 22.34 -6.64 13.25
C ASP A 131 22.78 -6.83 11.78
N GLY A 132 21.80 -6.66 10.86
CA GLY A 132 22.05 -6.76 9.42
C GLY A 132 22.26 -8.20 8.90
N LYS A 133 22.06 -9.23 9.73
CA LYS A 133 22.16 -10.64 9.37
C LYS A 133 20.81 -11.33 9.45
N ILE A 134 20.59 -12.32 8.60
CA ILE A 134 19.39 -13.17 8.66
C ILE A 134 19.47 -14.03 9.92
N ALA A 135 18.53 -13.83 10.84
CA ALA A 135 18.40 -14.62 12.07
C ALA A 135 17.46 -15.81 11.86
N SER A 136 16.37 -15.64 11.09
CA SER A 136 15.50 -16.73 10.65
C SER A 136 14.87 -16.41 9.29
N ASP A 137 14.44 -17.48 8.59
CA ASP A 137 13.78 -17.43 7.29
C ASP A 137 12.75 -18.59 7.26
N GLU A 138 11.50 -18.29 7.46
CA GLU A 138 10.47 -19.29 7.72
C GLU A 138 9.19 -19.02 6.93
N MET A 139 8.53 -20.08 6.50
CA MET A 139 7.16 -19.99 6.00
C MET A 139 6.22 -19.80 7.19
N ASN A 140 5.28 -18.86 7.05
CA ASN A 140 4.27 -18.62 8.07
C ASN A 140 3.16 -19.68 7.99
N PRO A 141 3.00 -20.57 8.99
CA PRO A 141 1.99 -21.62 8.95
C PRO A 141 0.57 -21.08 9.22
N HIS A 142 0.43 -19.88 9.80
CA HIS A 142 -0.85 -19.28 10.19
C HIS A 142 -0.92 -17.84 9.69
N ILE A 143 -1.18 -17.68 8.39
CA ILE A 143 -1.28 -16.36 7.75
C ILE A 143 -2.53 -15.64 8.28
N LYS A 144 -2.32 -14.48 8.89
CA LYS A 144 -3.40 -13.60 9.33
C LYS A 144 -4.09 -12.98 8.11
N THR A 145 -5.43 -12.99 8.10
CA THR A 145 -6.22 -12.44 7.01
C THR A 145 -6.96 -11.17 7.44
N TYR A 146 -7.35 -10.36 6.44
CA TYR A 146 -8.19 -9.18 6.69
C TYR A 146 -9.51 -9.56 7.39
N GLU A 147 -10.18 -10.63 6.92
CA GLU A 147 -11.47 -11.07 7.46
C GLU A 147 -11.39 -11.48 8.94
N GLU A 148 -10.33 -12.17 9.33
CA GLU A 148 -10.09 -12.54 10.73
C GLU A 148 -9.82 -11.32 11.60
N SER A 149 -9.00 -10.40 11.08
CA SER A 149 -8.57 -9.20 11.79
C SER A 149 -9.70 -8.20 12.03
N ILE A 150 -10.58 -8.00 11.05
CA ILE A 150 -11.68 -7.05 11.19
C ILE A 150 -12.74 -7.57 12.18
N LYS A 151 -12.96 -8.90 12.26
CA LYS A 151 -13.87 -9.49 13.25
C LYS A 151 -13.39 -9.24 14.67
N SER A 152 -12.10 -9.41 14.94
CA SER A 152 -11.54 -9.20 16.28
C SER A 152 -11.70 -7.75 16.78
N VAL A 153 -11.73 -6.76 15.87
CA VAL A 153 -11.90 -5.33 16.22
C VAL A 153 -13.38 -4.94 16.42
N VAL A 154 -14.31 -5.68 15.80
CA VAL A 154 -15.76 -5.41 15.93
C VAL A 154 -16.35 -6.03 17.20
N ASP A 155 -15.72 -7.09 17.72
CA ASP A 155 -16.16 -7.81 18.93
C ASP A 155 -15.60 -7.19 20.24
N GLU A 156 -14.76 -6.15 20.19
CA GLU A 156 -14.31 -5.30 21.29
C GLU A 156 -15.14 -4.01 21.44
#